data_3ba93f27fd02b5474c2566f67d8401e3
#
_entry.id   3ba93f27fd02b5474c2566f67d8401e3
#
_cell.length_a   1.000
_cell.length_b   1.000
_cell.length_c   1.000
_cell.angle_alpha   90.00
_cell.angle_beta   90.00
_cell.angle_gamma   90.00
#
_symmetry.space_group_name_H-M   'P 1'
#
loop_
_entity.id
_entity.type
_entity.pdbx_description
1 polymer ?
#
loop_
_entity_poly.entity_id
_entity_poly.type
_entity_poly.pdbx_seq_one_letter_code
_entity_poly.pdbx_strand_id
1 'polypeptide(L)'
;VVDTFHTFMENDFSVCRVNFRGVGKSDGEFDNGQGELADAASALDWLERENFDNSQCWVSGFSFGSLIAMQLLMRRPEINRFIAISPQPNVYDFSFLSPCPTSGLVVYGKKDELVPTENILELEKRLSAQKGINVDFQAITDGNHFFSKTEDALIKNLDKYIKKESALF
;
A
#
# COMPACT_ATOMS: atom_id res chain seq x y z
N VAL A 1 -3.49 -6.44 -7.24
CA VAL A 1 -3.16 -5.11 -7.80
C VAL A 1 -4.26 -4.63 -8.73
N VAL A 2 -4.71 -5.45 -9.68
CA VAL A 2 -5.79 -5.06 -10.61
C VAL A 2 -7.08 -4.75 -9.85
N ASP A 3 -7.47 -5.61 -8.92
CA ASP A 3 -8.68 -5.42 -8.11
C ASP A 3 -8.59 -4.15 -7.27
N THR A 4 -7.43 -3.89 -6.66
CA THR A 4 -7.18 -2.64 -5.92
C THR A 4 -7.33 -1.40 -6.80
N PHE A 5 -6.79 -1.45 -8.01
CA PHE A 5 -6.92 -0.39 -9.01
C PHE A 5 -8.41 -0.11 -9.32
N HIS A 6 -9.19 -1.16 -9.60
CA HIS A 6 -10.63 -1.01 -9.88
C HIS A 6 -11.41 -0.51 -8.66
N THR A 7 -11.08 -1.00 -7.46
CA THR A 7 -11.75 -0.55 -6.23
C THR A 7 -11.58 0.95 -6.00
N PHE A 8 -10.38 1.49 -6.26
CA PHE A 8 -10.17 2.94 -6.18
C PHE A 8 -10.95 3.70 -7.27
N MET A 9 -10.96 3.21 -8.51
CA MET A 9 -11.75 3.83 -9.59
C MET A 9 -13.24 3.86 -9.28
N GLU A 10 -13.79 2.79 -8.71
CA GLU A 10 -15.18 2.70 -8.28
C GLU A 10 -15.53 3.66 -7.12
N ASN A 11 -14.54 4.19 -6.45
CA ASN A 11 -14.66 5.20 -5.41
C ASN A 11 -14.20 6.60 -5.88
N ASP A 12 -14.29 6.85 -7.18
CA ASP A 12 -14.06 8.17 -7.82
C ASP A 12 -12.62 8.71 -7.70
N PHE A 13 -11.63 7.82 -7.52
CA PHE A 13 -10.21 8.20 -7.58
C PHE A 13 -9.68 8.18 -9.01
N SER A 14 -8.83 9.17 -9.33
CA SER A 14 -7.90 9.05 -10.46
C SER A 14 -6.78 8.10 -10.06
N VAL A 15 -6.57 7.02 -10.80
CA VAL A 15 -5.66 5.95 -10.39
C VAL A 15 -4.57 5.71 -11.42
N CYS A 16 -3.33 5.66 -10.95
CA CYS A 16 -2.18 5.24 -11.75
C CYS A 16 -1.63 3.91 -11.23
N ARG A 17 -1.55 2.91 -12.10
CA ARG A 17 -0.93 1.62 -11.83
C ARG A 17 0.43 1.53 -12.52
N VAL A 18 1.46 1.29 -11.74
CA VAL A 18 2.85 1.25 -12.22
C VAL A 18 3.35 -0.18 -12.30
N ASN A 19 3.91 -0.56 -13.45
CA ASN A 19 4.82 -1.69 -13.54
C ASN A 19 6.24 -1.17 -13.35
N PHE A 20 6.92 -1.63 -12.31
CA PHE A 20 8.30 -1.24 -12.07
C PHE A 20 9.23 -1.66 -13.20
N ARG A 21 10.43 -1.07 -13.24
CA ARG A 21 11.49 -1.41 -14.18
C ARG A 21 11.69 -2.94 -14.27
N GLY A 22 11.86 -3.45 -15.47
CA GLY A 22 12.01 -4.88 -15.74
C GLY A 22 10.74 -5.71 -15.58
N VAL A 23 9.57 -5.11 -15.28
CA VAL A 23 8.30 -5.82 -15.12
C VAL A 23 7.38 -5.55 -16.32
N GLY A 24 6.82 -6.60 -16.90
CA GLY A 24 5.90 -6.51 -18.02
C GLY A 24 6.56 -5.90 -19.26
N LYS A 25 6.10 -4.73 -19.68
CA LYS A 25 6.66 -3.96 -20.82
C LYS A 25 7.55 -2.80 -20.38
N SER A 26 7.81 -2.64 -19.10
CA SER A 26 8.71 -1.61 -18.60
C SER A 26 10.15 -1.97 -18.86
N ASP A 27 10.92 -1.01 -19.35
CA ASP A 27 12.35 -1.15 -19.58
C ASP A 27 13.14 -1.22 -18.27
N GLY A 28 14.43 -1.54 -18.37
CA GLY A 28 15.35 -1.58 -17.23
C GLY A 28 15.38 -2.93 -16.53
N GLU A 29 16.01 -2.93 -15.37
CA GLU A 29 16.21 -4.13 -14.54
C GLU A 29 15.90 -3.81 -13.08
N PHE A 30 15.57 -4.83 -12.30
CA PHE A 30 15.35 -4.73 -10.87
C PHE A 30 16.55 -4.10 -10.14
N ASP A 31 16.31 -3.05 -9.37
CA ASP A 31 17.35 -2.24 -8.70
C ASP A 31 17.20 -2.22 -7.18
N ASN A 32 16.83 -3.34 -6.61
CA ASN A 32 16.75 -3.56 -5.15
C ASN A 32 15.94 -2.50 -4.38
N GLY A 33 14.96 -1.91 -5.01
CA GLY A 33 14.05 -0.93 -4.44
C GLY A 33 14.44 0.54 -4.68
N GLN A 34 15.69 0.85 -5.03
CA GLN A 34 16.11 2.24 -5.26
C GLN A 34 15.52 2.79 -6.57
N GLY A 35 15.72 2.07 -7.65
CA GLY A 35 15.16 2.43 -8.94
C GLY A 35 13.64 2.36 -8.96
N GLU A 36 13.07 1.34 -8.34
CA GLU A 36 11.61 1.16 -8.22
C GLU A 36 10.96 2.32 -7.45
N LEU A 37 11.63 2.84 -6.42
CA LEU A 37 11.18 4.02 -5.69
C LEU A 37 11.20 5.28 -6.57
N ALA A 38 12.24 5.45 -7.40
CA ALA A 38 12.31 6.54 -8.36
C ALA A 38 11.20 6.42 -9.43
N ASP A 39 10.91 5.21 -9.88
CA ASP A 39 9.82 4.94 -10.82
C ASP A 39 8.46 5.34 -10.22
N ALA A 40 8.21 4.96 -8.96
CA ALA A 40 7.00 5.32 -8.23
C ALA A 40 6.87 6.82 -8.01
N ALA A 41 7.96 7.51 -7.68
CA ALA A 41 7.98 8.97 -7.52
C ALA A 41 7.66 9.67 -8.84
N SER A 42 8.22 9.22 -9.96
CA SER A 42 7.94 9.76 -11.29
C SER A 42 6.47 9.57 -11.71
N ALA A 43 5.90 8.41 -11.38
CA ALA A 43 4.49 8.13 -11.63
C ALA A 43 3.58 9.05 -10.80
N LEU A 44 3.92 9.29 -9.54
CA LEU A 44 3.19 10.23 -8.69
C LEU A 44 3.28 11.64 -9.24
N ASP A 45 4.47 12.12 -9.63
CA ASP A 45 4.65 13.45 -10.24
C ASP A 45 3.81 13.62 -11.51
N TRP A 46 3.69 12.56 -12.30
CA TRP A 46 2.83 12.59 -13.49
C TRP A 46 1.34 12.67 -13.09
N LEU A 47 0.89 11.83 -12.15
CA LEU A 47 -0.49 11.79 -11.70
C LEU A 47 -0.93 13.12 -11.10
N GLU A 48 -0.07 13.78 -10.33
CA GLU A 48 -0.33 15.09 -9.73
C GLU A 48 -0.47 16.19 -10.79
N ARG A 49 0.34 16.17 -11.83
CA ARG A 49 0.21 17.13 -12.94
C ARG A 49 -1.13 16.99 -13.67
N GLU A 50 -1.66 15.79 -13.78
CA GLU A 50 -2.96 15.52 -14.40
C GLU A 50 -4.15 15.84 -13.44
N ASN A 51 -3.89 15.96 -12.13
CA ASN A 51 -4.90 16.10 -11.07
C ASN A 51 -4.52 17.16 -10.03
N PHE A 52 -4.07 18.32 -10.44
CA PHE A 52 -3.47 19.36 -9.58
C PHE A 52 -4.44 20.01 -8.56
N ASP A 53 -5.72 19.76 -8.62
CA ASP A 53 -6.73 20.34 -7.73
C ASP A 53 -7.30 19.30 -6.74
N ASN A 54 -6.47 18.38 -6.28
CA ASN A 54 -6.91 17.24 -5.45
C ASN A 54 -6.46 17.37 -3.99
N SER A 55 -7.41 17.22 -3.06
CA SER A 55 -7.15 17.23 -1.61
C SER A 55 -6.68 15.86 -1.07
N GLN A 56 -6.85 14.80 -1.86
CA GLN A 56 -6.53 13.43 -1.45
C GLN A 56 -5.46 12.82 -2.35
N CYS A 57 -4.37 12.37 -1.74
CA CYS A 57 -3.33 11.60 -2.40
C CYS A 57 -3.05 10.34 -1.59
N TRP A 58 -3.31 9.19 -2.19
CA TRP A 58 -3.17 7.88 -1.55
C TRP A 58 -2.15 7.03 -2.28
N VAL A 59 -1.41 6.22 -1.53
CA VAL A 59 -0.51 5.23 -2.09
C VAL A 59 -0.93 3.83 -1.67
N SER A 60 -0.90 2.89 -2.61
CA SER A 60 -1.16 1.48 -2.32
C SER A 60 -0.07 0.59 -2.91
N GLY A 61 0.31 -0.44 -2.19
CA GLY A 61 1.30 -1.41 -2.64
C GLY A 61 0.99 -2.82 -2.17
N PHE A 62 1.35 -3.79 -3.02
CA PHE A 62 1.23 -5.21 -2.74
C PHE A 62 2.61 -5.85 -2.62
N SER A 63 2.83 -6.66 -1.58
CA SER A 63 4.05 -7.41 -1.35
C SER A 63 5.29 -6.50 -1.38
N PHE A 64 6.25 -6.71 -2.27
CA PHE A 64 7.37 -5.80 -2.50
C PHE A 64 6.90 -4.36 -2.79
N GLY A 65 5.82 -4.20 -3.54
CA GLY A 65 5.24 -2.88 -3.80
C GLY A 65 4.77 -2.15 -2.54
N SER A 66 4.46 -2.86 -1.45
CA SER A 66 4.13 -2.23 -0.17
C SER A 66 5.34 -1.54 0.47
N LEU A 67 6.53 -2.13 0.34
CA LEU A 67 7.78 -1.49 0.76
C LEU A 67 8.01 -0.19 -0.01
N ILE A 68 7.87 -0.21 -1.33
CA ILE A 68 8.06 0.96 -2.18
C ILE A 68 7.02 2.04 -1.84
N ALA A 69 5.75 1.66 -1.66
CA ALA A 69 4.69 2.57 -1.25
C ALA A 69 5.01 3.26 0.09
N MET A 70 5.49 2.50 1.09
CA MET A 70 5.87 3.05 2.39
C MET A 70 7.11 3.96 2.33
N GLN A 71 8.09 3.61 1.51
CA GLN A 71 9.27 4.47 1.30
C GLN A 71 8.91 5.77 0.56
N LEU A 72 7.98 5.71 -0.40
CA LEU A 72 7.46 6.89 -1.09
C LEU A 72 6.71 7.79 -0.11
N LEU A 73 5.83 7.22 0.71
CA LEU A 73 5.10 7.89 1.78
C LEU A 73 6.02 8.74 2.69
N MET A 74 7.19 8.21 3.04
CA MET A 74 8.16 8.91 3.90
C MET A 74 8.83 10.12 3.22
N ARG A 75 8.75 10.23 1.90
CA ARG A 75 9.40 11.28 1.10
C ARG A 75 8.44 12.26 0.46
N ARG A 76 7.15 11.95 0.47
CA ARG A 76 6.11 12.72 -0.25
C ARG A 76 5.02 13.12 0.74
N PRO A 77 5.12 14.34 1.32
CA PRO A 77 4.20 14.82 2.37
C PRO A 77 2.77 15.03 1.87
N GLU A 78 2.54 15.11 0.56
CA GLU A 78 1.21 15.17 -0.05
C GLU A 78 0.42 13.87 0.10
N ILE A 79 1.11 12.72 0.30
CA ILE A 79 0.43 11.44 0.53
C ILE A 79 -0.18 11.45 1.92
N ASN A 80 -1.51 11.38 1.96
CA ASN A 80 -2.27 11.50 3.21
C ASN A 80 -2.98 10.22 3.66
N ARG A 81 -2.87 9.13 2.89
CA ARG A 81 -3.28 7.77 3.28
C ARG A 81 -2.47 6.72 2.54
N PHE A 82 -2.35 5.55 3.15
CA PHE A 82 -1.73 4.41 2.51
C PHE A 82 -2.53 3.11 2.68
N ILE A 83 -2.35 2.19 1.75
CA ILE A 83 -2.83 0.81 1.86
C ILE A 83 -1.67 -0.15 1.53
N ALA A 84 -1.26 -0.94 2.51
CA ALA A 84 -0.26 -1.99 2.35
C ALA A 84 -0.94 -3.35 2.32
N ILE A 85 -0.78 -4.10 1.23
CA ILE A 85 -1.38 -5.41 1.02
C ILE A 85 -0.28 -6.47 1.05
N SER A 86 -0.39 -7.45 1.93
CA SER A 86 0.61 -8.50 2.17
C SER A 86 2.03 -7.95 2.31
N PRO A 87 2.30 -6.97 3.18
CA PRO A 87 3.67 -6.50 3.39
C PRO A 87 4.55 -7.64 3.92
N GLN A 88 5.84 -7.57 3.67
CA GLN A 88 6.80 -8.63 4.02
C GLN A 88 7.83 -8.14 5.06
N PRO A 89 7.42 -7.90 6.33
CA PRO A 89 8.36 -7.44 7.37
C PRO A 89 9.39 -8.50 7.80
N ASN A 90 9.21 -9.74 7.39
CA ASN A 90 10.21 -10.82 7.54
C ASN A 90 11.33 -10.76 6.49
N VAL A 91 11.12 -10.03 5.39
CA VAL A 91 12.10 -9.90 4.29
C VAL A 91 12.70 -8.50 4.25
N TYR A 92 11.88 -7.48 4.50
CA TYR A 92 12.27 -6.07 4.42
C TYR A 92 12.16 -5.37 5.77
N ASP A 93 13.06 -4.45 6.03
CA ASP A 93 13.03 -3.63 7.24
C ASP A 93 12.06 -2.46 7.08
N PHE A 94 11.00 -2.43 7.90
CA PHE A 94 10.03 -1.34 7.99
C PHE A 94 10.29 -0.40 9.18
N SER A 95 11.47 -0.43 9.80
CA SER A 95 11.81 0.43 10.94
C SER A 95 11.79 1.93 10.61
N PHE A 96 11.95 2.28 9.34
CA PHE A 96 11.85 3.66 8.86
C PHE A 96 10.46 4.31 9.07
N LEU A 97 9.40 3.52 9.33
CA LEU A 97 8.05 4.00 9.68
C LEU A 97 7.93 4.45 11.14
N SER A 98 8.97 5.01 11.70
CA SER A 98 8.98 5.53 13.07
C SER A 98 9.67 6.90 13.12
N PRO A 99 8.88 8.00 13.06
CA PRO A 99 7.42 8.08 13.02
C PRO A 99 6.83 7.80 11.63
N CYS A 100 5.66 7.15 11.60
CA CYS A 100 4.86 7.03 10.38
C CYS A 100 4.07 8.33 10.17
N PRO A 101 4.11 8.94 8.97
CA PRO A 101 3.58 10.29 8.77
C PRO A 101 2.07 10.38 8.63
N THR A 102 1.37 9.27 8.36
CA THR A 102 -0.08 9.28 8.16
C THR A 102 -0.74 7.96 8.52
N SER A 103 -2.05 8.01 8.68
CA SER A 103 -2.92 6.84 8.90
C SER A 103 -3.03 5.97 7.65
N GLY A 104 -3.37 4.71 7.82
CA GLY A 104 -3.47 3.79 6.71
C GLY A 104 -4.10 2.45 7.06
N LEU A 105 -4.07 1.55 6.08
CA LEU A 105 -4.58 0.19 6.18
C LEU A 105 -3.48 -0.82 5.85
N VAL A 106 -3.38 -1.86 6.65
CA VAL A 106 -2.62 -3.08 6.33
C VAL A 106 -3.59 -4.24 6.20
N VAL A 107 -3.59 -4.91 5.05
CA VAL A 107 -4.38 -6.13 4.81
C VAL A 107 -3.45 -7.31 4.61
N TYR A 108 -3.71 -8.41 5.32
CA TYR A 108 -2.90 -9.61 5.22
C TYR A 108 -3.73 -10.88 5.34
N GLY A 109 -3.24 -11.97 4.78
CA GLY A 109 -3.86 -13.28 4.89
C GLY A 109 -3.31 -14.06 6.08
N LYS A 110 -4.18 -14.70 6.88
CA LYS A 110 -3.74 -15.56 7.98
C LYS A 110 -3.10 -16.88 7.51
N LYS A 111 -3.32 -17.26 6.25
CA LYS A 111 -2.71 -18.43 5.61
C LYS A 111 -1.61 -18.01 4.62
N ASP A 112 -1.01 -16.84 4.83
CA ASP A 112 0.12 -16.39 4.02
C ASP A 112 1.32 -17.30 4.28
N GLU A 113 1.76 -18.00 3.26
CA GLU A 113 2.87 -18.96 3.30
C GLU A 113 4.25 -18.29 3.16
N LEU A 114 4.29 -17.02 2.76
CA LEU A 114 5.52 -16.26 2.58
C LEU A 114 5.84 -15.36 3.76
N VAL A 115 4.82 -14.97 4.53
CA VAL A 115 4.95 -14.03 5.65
C VAL A 115 4.34 -14.63 6.90
N PRO A 116 5.16 -15.03 7.89
CA PRO A 116 4.65 -15.48 9.19
C PRO A 116 3.80 -14.40 9.85
N THR A 117 2.66 -14.78 10.40
CA THR A 117 1.73 -13.84 11.04
C THR A 117 2.38 -13.06 12.17
N GLU A 118 3.32 -13.66 12.90
CA GLU A 118 4.06 -13.02 14.00
C GLU A 118 4.79 -11.75 13.55
N ASN A 119 5.35 -11.75 12.34
CA ASN A 119 6.04 -10.57 11.79
C ASN A 119 5.07 -9.43 11.49
N ILE A 120 3.84 -9.75 11.04
CA ILE A 120 2.77 -8.74 10.86
C ILE A 120 2.33 -8.18 12.22
N LEU A 121 2.15 -9.03 13.22
CA LEU A 121 1.75 -8.60 14.57
C LEU A 121 2.81 -7.71 15.24
N GLU A 122 4.10 -7.98 14.97
CA GLU A 122 5.18 -7.11 15.43
C GLU A 122 5.15 -5.74 14.75
N LEU A 123 4.90 -5.70 13.45
CA LEU A 123 4.70 -4.44 12.70
C LEU A 123 3.48 -3.68 13.24
N GLU A 124 2.36 -4.37 13.47
CA GLU A 124 1.14 -3.82 14.05
C GLU A 124 1.42 -3.18 15.42
N LYS A 125 2.08 -3.89 16.32
CA LYS A 125 2.44 -3.38 17.64
C LYS A 125 3.27 -2.10 17.55
N ARG A 126 4.20 -2.02 16.61
CA ARG A 126 5.08 -0.88 16.41
C ARG A 126 4.33 0.33 15.87
N LEU A 127 3.44 0.15 14.90
CA LEU A 127 2.65 1.23 14.32
C LEU A 127 1.53 1.70 15.26
N SER A 128 0.87 0.78 15.96
CA SER A 128 -0.21 1.10 16.90
C SER A 128 0.27 1.84 18.15
N ALA A 129 1.56 1.74 18.50
CA ALA A 129 2.14 2.49 19.60
C ALA A 129 2.35 3.98 19.29
N GLN A 130 2.23 4.40 18.03
CA GLN A 130 2.46 5.77 17.60
C GLN A 130 1.21 6.63 17.82
N LYS A 131 1.42 7.87 18.30
CA LYS A 131 0.36 8.84 18.53
C LYS A 131 0.09 9.67 17.27
N GLY A 132 -1.17 10.08 17.10
CA GLY A 132 -1.56 10.98 16.00
C GLY A 132 -1.88 10.29 14.68
N ILE A 133 -1.68 9.00 14.59
CA ILE A 133 -2.08 8.18 13.44
C ILE A 133 -2.89 6.98 13.89
N ASN A 134 -3.70 6.45 12.98
CA ASN A 134 -4.38 5.17 13.16
C ASN A 134 -4.08 4.28 11.96
N VAL A 135 -3.47 3.13 12.21
CA VAL A 135 -3.23 2.12 11.18
C VAL A 135 -4.12 0.92 11.47
N ASP A 136 -5.12 0.70 10.61
CA ASP A 136 -6.01 -0.44 10.71
C ASP A 136 -5.29 -1.69 10.18
N PHE A 137 -5.27 -2.78 10.95
CA PHE A 137 -4.77 -4.09 10.53
C PHE A 137 -5.93 -5.04 10.32
N GLN A 138 -6.12 -5.52 9.09
CA GLN A 138 -7.22 -6.39 8.72
C GLN A 138 -6.72 -7.73 8.22
N ALA A 139 -7.03 -8.78 8.99
CA ALA A 139 -6.69 -10.15 8.65
C ALA A 139 -7.81 -10.82 7.85
N ILE A 140 -7.47 -11.43 6.72
CA ILE A 140 -8.38 -12.30 5.96
C ILE A 140 -8.10 -13.75 6.36
N THR A 141 -9.05 -14.38 7.03
CA THR A 141 -8.87 -15.69 7.72
C THR A 141 -8.35 -16.79 6.80
N ASP A 142 -8.89 -16.89 5.59
CA ASP A 142 -8.50 -17.90 4.60
C ASP A 142 -7.57 -17.36 3.51
N GLY A 143 -7.11 -16.11 3.65
CA GLY A 143 -6.23 -15.46 2.68
C GLY A 143 -4.82 -16.03 2.70
N ASN A 144 -4.32 -16.41 1.53
CA ASN A 144 -2.91 -16.64 1.29
C ASN A 144 -2.21 -15.33 0.89
N HIS A 145 -0.92 -15.37 0.53
CA HIS A 145 -0.17 -14.18 0.11
C HIS A 145 -0.83 -13.39 -1.02
N PHE A 146 -1.40 -14.09 -2.01
CA PHE A 146 -2.01 -13.52 -3.21
C PHE A 146 -3.53 -13.36 -3.10
N PHE A 147 -4.14 -13.73 -1.96
CA PHE A 147 -5.60 -13.76 -1.75
C PHE A 147 -6.35 -14.63 -2.76
N SER A 148 -5.70 -15.65 -3.30
CA SER A 148 -6.36 -16.62 -4.21
C SER A 148 -7.58 -17.24 -3.52
N LYS A 149 -8.73 -17.19 -4.17
CA LYS A 149 -10.05 -17.61 -3.64
C LYS A 149 -10.60 -16.75 -2.50
N THR A 150 -9.97 -15.64 -2.17
CA THR A 150 -10.42 -14.66 -1.14
C THR A 150 -10.39 -13.22 -1.66
N GLU A 151 -10.37 -13.07 -2.99
CA GLU A 151 -10.36 -11.77 -3.68
C GLU A 151 -11.56 -10.90 -3.26
N ASP A 152 -12.75 -11.50 -3.15
CA ASP A 152 -13.97 -10.77 -2.74
C ASP A 152 -13.84 -10.20 -1.32
N ALA A 153 -13.21 -10.94 -0.40
CA ALA A 153 -12.97 -10.46 0.96
C ALA A 153 -11.96 -9.31 0.96
N LEU A 154 -10.92 -9.39 0.14
CA LEU A 154 -9.96 -8.31 -0.03
C LEU A 154 -10.64 -7.05 -0.55
N ILE A 155 -11.38 -7.16 -1.67
CA ILE A 155 -12.09 -6.04 -2.29
C ILE A 155 -13.06 -5.39 -1.31
N LYS A 156 -13.84 -6.17 -0.58
CA LYS A 156 -14.78 -5.67 0.43
C LYS A 156 -14.09 -4.89 1.54
N ASN A 157 -12.94 -5.34 2.02
CA ASN A 157 -12.16 -4.64 3.04
C ASN A 157 -11.58 -3.34 2.51
N LEU A 158 -11.06 -3.34 1.29
CA LEU A 158 -10.54 -2.15 0.62
C LEU A 158 -11.63 -1.11 0.41
N ASP A 159 -12.75 -1.51 -0.19
CA ASP A 159 -13.89 -0.62 -0.48
C ASP A 159 -14.44 0.04 0.79
N LYS A 160 -14.63 -0.76 1.83
CA LYS A 160 -15.09 -0.25 3.13
C LYS A 160 -14.13 0.78 3.72
N TYR A 161 -12.83 0.52 3.67
CA TYR A 161 -11.82 1.44 4.18
C TYR A 161 -11.77 2.72 3.35
N ILE A 162 -11.73 2.61 2.03
CA ILE A 162 -11.69 3.75 1.11
C ILE A 162 -12.90 4.67 1.33
N LYS A 163 -14.12 4.12 1.37
CA LYS A 163 -15.34 4.90 1.62
C LYS A 163 -15.33 5.61 2.97
N LYS A 164 -14.88 4.92 4.02
CA LYS A 164 -14.79 5.49 5.37
C LYS A 164 -13.81 6.65 5.42
N GLU A 165 -12.62 6.47 4.88
CA GLU A 165 -11.53 7.44 5.03
C GLU A 165 -11.62 8.59 4.02
N SER A 166 -12.09 8.34 2.80
CA SER A 166 -12.29 9.41 1.81
C SER A 166 -13.37 10.42 2.21
N ALA A 167 -14.33 10.01 3.02
CA ALA A 167 -15.36 10.90 3.57
C ALA A 167 -14.81 11.92 4.60
N LEU A 168 -13.56 11.78 5.04
CA LEU A 168 -12.91 12.70 5.98
C LEU A 168 -12.25 13.92 5.31
N PHE A 169 -12.21 13.94 3.98
CA PHE A 169 -11.62 15.01 3.16
C PHE A 169 -12.73 15.73 2.33
#